data_ba16d1c597d89f6c488d1a9da5f269ff
#
_entry.id   ba16d1c597d89f6c488d1a9da5f269ff
#
_cell.length_a   1.000
_cell.length_b   1.000
_cell.length_c   1.000
_cell.angle_alpha   90.00
_cell.angle_beta   90.00
_cell.angle_gamma   90.00
#
_symmetry.space_group_name_H-M   'P 1'
#
loop_
_entity.id
_entity.type
_entity.pdbx_description
1 polymer ?
#
loop_
_entity_poly.entity_id
_entity_poly.type
_entity_poly.pdbx_seq_one_letter_code
_entity_poly.pdbx_strand_id
1 'polypeptide(L)'
;LMHCDKLVVHSNSTLGLVEAGVGLVPSGGGVKESYLRWYQVSGDWDEAAWQTWMQIGYGRTGTSPELFAKFQYFRTSHDVELLSRDRLLPLAIDTVRQMQDSYVPPKPPAVQLASPQLMDKMKTFMADGVARGDFAPHNKVVAMQIATIIVANKDEAQHSDEQALFDRERRAFLDLAKTDTTAKWIAALLKA
;
A
#
# COMPACT_ATOMS: atom_id res chain seq x y z
N LEU A 1 10.65 -2.56 1.13
CA LEU A 1 10.92 -1.49 2.08
C LEU A 1 10.00 -1.56 3.31
N MET A 2 8.68 -1.58 3.13
CA MET A 2 7.70 -1.55 4.24
C MET A 2 7.72 -2.80 5.14
N HIS A 3 8.29 -3.90 4.68
CA HIS A 3 8.50 -5.13 5.48
C HIS A 3 9.73 -5.07 6.40
N CYS A 4 10.51 -3.99 6.36
CA CYS A 4 11.66 -3.85 7.24
C CYS A 4 11.22 -3.38 8.63
N ASP A 5 11.86 -3.92 9.67
CA ASP A 5 11.59 -3.52 11.06
C ASP A 5 11.91 -2.05 11.27
N LYS A 6 12.96 -1.53 10.65
CA LYS A 6 13.36 -0.13 10.75
C LYS A 6 13.85 0.40 9.42
N LEU A 7 13.52 1.63 9.11
CA LEU A 7 14.00 2.35 7.94
C LEU A 7 15.06 3.38 8.33
N VAL A 8 16.09 3.49 7.51
CA VAL A 8 17.05 4.59 7.52
C VAL A 8 16.95 5.27 6.16
N VAL A 9 16.46 6.49 6.13
CA VAL A 9 16.14 7.18 4.87
C VAL A 9 16.85 8.53 4.77
N HIS A 10 17.22 8.91 3.56
CA HIS A 10 17.75 10.26 3.28
C HIS A 10 16.57 11.24 3.15
N SER A 11 16.77 12.49 3.60
CA SER A 11 15.73 13.54 3.58
C SER A 11 15.14 13.83 2.20
N ASN A 12 15.88 13.58 1.12
CA ASN A 12 15.40 13.72 -0.27
C ASN A 12 14.91 12.39 -0.89
N SER A 13 14.59 11.39 -0.06
CA SER A 13 14.00 10.15 -0.59
C SER A 13 12.58 10.39 -1.07
N THR A 14 12.19 9.67 -2.13
CA THR A 14 10.81 9.63 -2.62
C THR A 14 10.27 8.23 -2.43
N LEU A 15 9.14 8.11 -1.76
CA LEU A 15 8.45 6.84 -1.53
C LEU A 15 6.98 6.93 -1.94
N GLY A 16 6.46 5.82 -2.47
CA GLY A 16 5.05 5.66 -2.82
C GLY A 16 4.79 4.35 -3.53
N LEU A 17 3.53 3.96 -3.57
CA LEU A 17 3.00 2.82 -4.33
C LEU A 17 2.22 3.41 -5.51
N VAL A 18 2.79 3.31 -6.71
CA VAL A 18 2.31 4.03 -7.91
C VAL A 18 1.78 3.09 -9.00
N GLU A 19 1.65 1.82 -8.70
CA GLU A 19 1.27 0.76 -9.64
C GLU A 19 -0.09 1.04 -10.29
N ALA A 20 -1.01 1.71 -9.58
CA ALA A 20 -2.32 2.10 -10.10
C ALA A 20 -2.22 3.03 -11.31
N GLY A 21 -1.16 3.84 -11.42
CA GLY A 21 -0.88 4.70 -12.57
C GLY A 21 -0.62 3.97 -13.88
N VAL A 22 -0.24 2.69 -13.81
CA VAL A 22 -0.04 1.81 -14.98
C VAL A 22 -1.07 0.68 -15.06
N GLY A 23 -2.16 0.77 -14.29
CA GLY A 23 -3.25 -0.20 -14.33
C GLY A 23 -3.00 -1.47 -13.53
N LEU A 24 -2.09 -1.45 -12.55
CA LEU A 24 -1.74 -2.57 -11.69
C LEU A 24 -2.01 -2.24 -10.22
N VAL A 25 -1.91 -3.25 -9.37
CA VAL A 25 -1.84 -3.10 -7.91
C VAL A 25 -0.47 -3.54 -7.42
N PRO A 26 0.00 -3.08 -6.24
CA PRO A 26 1.14 -3.67 -5.58
C PRO A 26 0.96 -5.19 -5.42
N SER A 27 2.02 -5.98 -5.65
CA SER A 27 1.96 -7.45 -5.58
C SER A 27 2.98 -8.08 -4.63
N GLY A 28 3.77 -7.24 -3.96
CA GLY A 28 4.78 -7.65 -2.98
C GLY A 28 4.41 -7.29 -1.54
N GLY A 29 3.13 -7.27 -1.18
CA GLY A 29 2.65 -6.92 0.15
C GLY A 29 2.44 -5.42 0.38
N GLY A 30 2.48 -4.59 -0.66
CA GLY A 30 2.31 -3.14 -0.52
C GLY A 30 0.92 -2.73 -0.04
N VAL A 31 -0.14 -3.40 -0.52
CA VAL A 31 -1.50 -3.19 -0.04
C VAL A 31 -1.64 -3.68 1.40
N LYS A 32 -1.16 -4.90 1.67
CA LYS A 32 -1.18 -5.51 3.00
C LYS A 32 -0.48 -4.61 4.04
N GLU A 33 0.76 -4.19 3.76
CA GLU A 33 1.52 -3.37 4.69
C GLU A 33 0.89 -1.99 4.92
N SER A 34 0.38 -1.35 3.88
CA SER A 34 -0.37 -0.09 4.02
C SER A 34 -1.59 -0.28 4.91
N TYR A 35 -2.34 -1.36 4.69
CA TYR A 35 -3.55 -1.68 5.45
C TYR A 35 -3.27 -1.91 6.94
N LEU A 36 -2.24 -2.70 7.26
CA LEU A 36 -1.82 -2.95 8.64
C LEU A 36 -1.31 -1.67 9.32
N ARG A 37 -0.52 -0.85 8.63
CA ARG A 37 0.00 0.41 9.18
C ARG A 37 -1.12 1.43 9.43
N TRP A 38 -2.11 1.52 8.55
CA TRP A 38 -3.28 2.36 8.78
C TRP A 38 -4.12 1.86 9.93
N TYR A 39 -4.28 0.54 10.08
CA TYR A 39 -4.96 -0.04 11.25
C TYR A 39 -4.22 0.27 12.56
N GLN A 40 -2.90 0.21 12.59
CA GLN A 40 -2.11 0.56 13.77
C GLN A 40 -2.36 2.00 14.26
N VAL A 41 -2.69 2.91 13.34
CA VAL A 41 -2.97 4.31 13.65
C VAL A 41 -4.44 4.56 14.00
N SER A 42 -5.36 3.96 13.26
CA SER A 42 -6.81 4.22 13.40
C SER A 42 -7.49 3.32 14.43
N GLY A 43 -7.01 2.09 14.63
CA GLY A 43 -7.69 1.06 15.41
C GLY A 43 -8.98 0.53 14.76
N ASP A 44 -9.27 0.92 13.52
CA ASP A 44 -10.49 0.61 12.78
C ASP A 44 -10.15 0.03 11.41
N TRP A 45 -10.64 -1.18 11.12
CA TRP A 45 -10.35 -1.86 9.86
C TRP A 45 -11.03 -1.22 8.64
N ASP A 46 -12.21 -0.64 8.80
CA ASP A 46 -12.91 0.05 7.71
C ASP A 46 -12.20 1.36 7.34
N GLU A 47 -11.77 2.11 8.35
CA GLU A 47 -10.97 3.33 8.14
C GLU A 47 -9.61 2.98 7.51
N ALA A 48 -8.92 1.96 8.02
CA ALA A 48 -7.66 1.50 7.45
C ALA A 48 -7.79 1.09 5.98
N ALA A 49 -8.87 0.38 5.64
CA ALA A 49 -9.16 -0.01 4.26
C ALA A 49 -9.44 1.21 3.37
N TRP A 50 -10.21 2.17 3.86
CA TRP A 50 -10.51 3.39 3.12
C TRP A 50 -9.25 4.20 2.82
N GLN A 51 -8.39 4.42 3.82
CA GLN A 51 -7.13 5.16 3.66
C GLN A 51 -6.16 4.44 2.72
N THR A 52 -6.00 3.12 2.88
CA THR A 52 -5.17 2.30 1.99
C THR A 52 -5.64 2.37 0.54
N TRP A 53 -6.94 2.21 0.33
CA TRP A 53 -7.57 2.25 -0.98
C TRP A 53 -7.39 3.60 -1.68
N MET A 54 -7.61 4.70 -0.96
CA MET A 54 -7.39 6.06 -1.45
C MET A 54 -5.91 6.31 -1.76
N GLN A 55 -5.02 5.92 -0.86
CA GLN A 55 -3.58 6.12 -1.01
C GLN A 55 -3.03 5.43 -2.25
N ILE A 56 -3.32 4.14 -2.43
CA ILE A 56 -2.80 3.32 -3.53
C ILE A 56 -3.54 3.66 -4.82
N GLY A 57 -4.86 3.84 -4.78
CA GLY A 57 -5.65 4.19 -5.96
C GLY A 57 -5.24 5.53 -6.60
N TYR A 58 -4.84 6.51 -5.79
CA TYR A 58 -4.29 7.78 -6.26
C TYR A 58 -2.77 7.76 -6.50
N GLY A 59 -2.08 6.67 -6.24
CA GLY A 59 -0.62 6.59 -6.35
C GLY A 59 0.09 7.64 -5.49
N ARG A 60 -0.36 7.83 -4.23
CA ARG A 60 0.19 8.87 -3.35
C ARG A 60 1.66 8.63 -3.07
N THR A 61 2.46 9.67 -3.29
CA THR A 61 3.90 9.67 -3.05
C THR A 61 4.27 10.84 -2.14
N GLY A 62 5.39 10.68 -1.43
CA GLY A 62 6.03 11.78 -0.69
C GLY A 62 7.47 11.92 -1.14
N THR A 63 7.98 13.14 -1.18
CA THR A 63 9.35 13.47 -1.60
C THR A 63 10.27 13.80 -0.43
N SER A 64 9.80 13.58 0.78
CA SER A 64 10.58 13.69 2.03
C SER A 64 9.98 12.78 3.10
N PRO A 65 10.74 12.42 4.16
CA PRO A 65 10.23 11.62 5.29
C PRO A 65 8.96 12.21 5.90
N GLU A 66 8.88 13.52 6.09
CA GLU A 66 7.69 14.20 6.60
C GLU A 66 6.48 14.00 5.69
N LEU A 67 6.64 14.08 4.37
CA LEU A 67 5.55 13.94 3.41
C LEU A 67 5.06 12.50 3.30
N PHE A 68 5.96 11.52 3.22
CA PHE A 68 5.53 10.13 3.11
C PHE A 68 5.17 9.50 4.47
N ALA A 69 5.49 10.14 5.59
CA ALA A 69 4.93 9.76 6.89
C ALA A 69 3.41 9.95 6.94
N LYS A 70 2.87 10.94 6.21
CA LYS A 70 1.41 11.17 6.08
C LYS A 70 0.68 9.96 5.43
N PHE A 71 1.41 9.12 4.73
CA PHE A 71 0.92 7.90 4.09
C PHE A 71 1.40 6.62 4.79
N GLN A 72 1.89 6.73 6.01
CA GLN A 72 2.42 5.62 6.81
C GLN A 72 3.57 4.85 6.13
N TYR A 73 4.26 5.44 5.14
CA TYR A 73 5.47 4.85 4.57
C TYR A 73 6.68 5.00 5.48
N PHE A 74 6.65 5.99 6.38
CA PHE A 74 7.69 6.28 7.38
C PHE A 74 7.05 6.48 8.75
N ARG A 75 7.60 5.85 9.78
CA ARG A 75 7.11 5.91 11.15
C ARG A 75 8.02 6.85 11.94
N THR A 76 7.61 8.08 12.14
CA THR A 76 8.44 9.15 12.72
C THR A 76 9.02 8.82 14.09
N SER A 77 8.33 8.01 14.90
CA SER A 77 8.81 7.56 16.23
C SER A 77 9.72 6.35 16.17
N HIS A 78 9.93 5.73 15.02
CA HIS A 78 10.60 4.43 14.89
C HIS A 78 11.71 4.45 13.84
N ASP A 79 11.45 5.02 12.68
CA ASP A 79 12.37 5.09 11.55
C ASP A 79 13.32 6.29 11.69
N VAL A 80 14.43 6.29 10.96
CA VAL A 80 15.50 7.28 11.10
C VAL A 80 15.67 8.06 9.80
N GLU A 81 15.67 9.38 9.91
CA GLU A 81 16.02 10.32 8.83
C GLU A 81 17.44 10.83 8.97
N LEU A 82 18.12 11.05 7.84
CA LEU A 82 19.42 11.74 7.81
C LEU A 82 19.57 12.62 6.57
N LEU A 83 20.43 13.65 6.71
CA LEU A 83 20.70 14.63 5.65
C LEU A 83 21.91 14.26 4.76
N SER A 84 22.84 13.45 5.29
CA SER A 84 24.07 13.10 4.56
C SER A 84 23.96 11.75 3.90
N ARG A 85 23.96 11.73 2.57
CA ARG A 85 23.89 10.49 1.78
C ARG A 85 25.06 9.54 2.07
N ASP A 86 26.26 10.07 2.29
CA ASP A 86 27.47 9.28 2.57
C ASP A 86 27.38 8.54 3.91
N ARG A 87 26.54 9.00 4.83
CA ARG A 87 26.30 8.38 6.12
C ARG A 87 25.15 7.37 6.12
N LEU A 88 24.44 7.21 5.01
CA LEU A 88 23.28 6.33 4.94
C LEU A 88 23.65 4.89 5.28
N LEU A 89 24.62 4.33 4.58
CA LEU A 89 25.05 2.94 4.80
C LEU A 89 25.71 2.73 6.17
N PRO A 90 26.65 3.58 6.62
CA PRO A 90 27.19 3.50 7.98
C PRO A 90 26.10 3.50 9.06
N LEU A 91 25.14 4.43 8.97
CA LEU A 91 24.05 4.51 9.96
C LEU A 91 23.12 3.29 9.90
N ALA A 92 22.84 2.75 8.71
CA ALA A 92 22.05 1.54 8.57
C ALA A 92 22.76 0.33 9.24
N ILE A 93 24.08 0.20 9.04
CA ILE A 93 24.90 -0.84 9.69
C ILE A 93 24.87 -0.69 11.22
N ASP A 94 25.07 0.53 11.72
CA ASP A 94 25.05 0.79 13.17
C ASP A 94 23.66 0.55 13.76
N THR A 95 22.60 0.86 13.03
CA THR A 95 21.23 0.55 13.44
C THR A 95 21.01 -0.97 13.59
N VAL A 96 21.45 -1.77 12.62
CA VAL A 96 21.36 -3.23 12.71
C VAL A 96 22.17 -3.77 13.90
N ARG A 97 23.40 -3.27 14.12
CA ARG A 97 24.24 -3.66 15.25
C ARG A 97 23.57 -3.36 16.60
N GLN A 98 22.94 -2.19 16.72
CA GLN A 98 22.21 -1.82 17.95
C GLN A 98 20.99 -2.70 18.21
N MET A 99 20.38 -3.22 17.17
CA MET A 99 19.22 -4.12 17.29
C MET A 99 19.63 -5.58 17.59
N GLN A 100 20.83 -6.00 17.21
CA GLN A 100 21.26 -7.39 17.15
C GLN A 100 21.00 -8.16 18.44
N ASP A 101 21.34 -7.59 19.61
CA ASP A 101 21.28 -8.30 20.90
C ASP A 101 19.87 -8.34 21.51
N SER A 102 18.98 -7.46 21.06
CA SER A 102 17.62 -7.32 21.61
C SER A 102 16.51 -7.63 20.58
N TYR A 103 16.87 -8.00 19.36
CA TYR A 103 15.92 -8.24 18.31
C TYR A 103 15.05 -9.46 18.57
N VAL A 104 13.75 -9.24 18.56
CA VAL A 104 12.75 -10.30 18.59
C VAL A 104 11.92 -10.18 17.31
N PRO A 105 11.88 -11.22 16.45
CA PRO A 105 11.06 -11.20 15.25
C PRO A 105 9.60 -10.90 15.61
N PRO A 106 8.93 -10.01 14.85
CA PRO A 106 7.53 -9.72 15.09
C PRO A 106 6.68 -10.97 14.89
N LYS A 107 5.66 -11.14 15.71
CA LYS A 107 4.66 -12.19 15.51
C LYS A 107 3.75 -11.77 14.34
N PRO A 108 3.24 -12.75 13.55
CA PRO A 108 2.24 -12.46 12.54
C PRO A 108 1.07 -11.69 13.17
N PRO A 109 0.63 -10.57 12.59
CA PRO A 109 -0.48 -9.80 13.12
C PRO A 109 -1.80 -10.56 12.94
N ALA A 110 -2.72 -10.38 13.88
CA ALA A 110 -4.11 -10.72 13.65
C ALA A 110 -4.68 -9.77 12.60
N VAL A 111 -5.28 -10.29 11.55
CA VAL A 111 -5.84 -9.52 10.43
C VAL A 111 -7.34 -9.70 10.38
N GLN A 112 -8.07 -8.62 10.17
CA GLN A 112 -9.46 -8.67 9.77
C GLN A 112 -9.62 -7.94 8.43
N LEU A 113 -10.52 -8.43 7.59
CA LEU A 113 -10.96 -7.73 6.40
C LEU A 113 -11.98 -6.66 6.81
N ALA A 114 -11.97 -5.55 6.12
CA ALA A 114 -12.97 -4.51 6.30
C ALA A 114 -14.38 -5.00 5.97
N SER A 115 -15.38 -4.30 6.47
CA SER A 115 -16.77 -4.69 6.31
C SER A 115 -17.22 -4.73 4.84
N PRO A 116 -18.08 -5.69 4.43
CA PRO A 116 -18.58 -5.79 3.06
C PRO A 116 -19.28 -4.52 2.54
N GLN A 117 -19.88 -3.73 3.45
CA GLN A 117 -20.56 -2.47 3.13
C GLN A 117 -19.61 -1.43 2.51
N LEU A 118 -18.34 -1.50 2.87
CA LEU A 118 -17.33 -0.58 2.33
C LEU A 118 -17.12 -0.79 0.82
N MET A 119 -17.29 -2.00 0.33
CA MET A 119 -17.21 -2.32 -1.10
C MET A 119 -18.22 -1.51 -1.93
N ASP A 120 -19.46 -1.41 -1.45
CA ASP A 120 -20.51 -0.63 -2.15
C ASP A 120 -20.21 0.87 -2.13
N LYS A 121 -19.68 1.40 -1.01
CA LYS A 121 -19.22 2.79 -0.90
C LYS A 121 -18.10 3.09 -1.90
N MET A 122 -17.08 2.24 -1.98
CA MET A 122 -15.96 2.38 -2.92
C MET A 122 -16.42 2.31 -4.38
N LYS A 123 -17.35 1.39 -4.68
CA LYS A 123 -17.92 1.21 -6.01
C LYS A 123 -18.72 2.43 -6.46
N THR A 124 -19.50 3.04 -5.58
CA THR A 124 -20.25 4.27 -5.83
C THR A 124 -19.30 5.43 -6.08
N PHE A 125 -18.31 5.63 -5.19
CA PHE A 125 -17.29 6.67 -5.35
C PHE A 125 -16.62 6.62 -6.73
N MET A 126 -16.20 5.43 -7.18
CA MET A 126 -15.56 5.26 -8.49
C MET A 126 -16.55 5.44 -9.64
N ALA A 127 -17.80 5.00 -9.50
CA ALA A 127 -18.82 5.18 -10.54
C ALA A 127 -19.11 6.67 -10.76
N ASP A 128 -19.27 7.43 -9.69
CA ASP A 128 -19.52 8.86 -9.74
C ASP A 128 -18.32 9.62 -10.35
N GLY A 129 -17.09 9.26 -9.97
CA GLY A 129 -15.90 9.87 -10.53
C GLY A 129 -15.71 9.58 -12.03
N VAL A 130 -16.02 8.36 -12.48
CA VAL A 130 -16.02 8.03 -13.91
C VAL A 130 -17.12 8.82 -14.64
N ALA A 131 -18.32 8.94 -14.09
CA ALA A 131 -19.42 9.68 -14.71
C ALA A 131 -19.11 11.16 -14.84
N ARG A 132 -18.36 11.76 -13.91
CA ARG A 132 -17.89 13.15 -13.99
C ARG A 132 -16.66 13.35 -14.90
N GLY A 133 -16.01 12.25 -15.34
CA GLY A 133 -14.76 12.33 -16.12
C GLY A 133 -13.50 12.54 -15.29
N ASP A 134 -13.58 12.42 -13.95
CA ASP A 134 -12.42 12.53 -13.03
C ASP A 134 -11.48 11.32 -13.17
N PHE A 135 -12.02 10.16 -13.54
CA PHE A 135 -11.32 8.90 -13.70
C PHE A 135 -11.61 8.24 -15.03
N ALA A 136 -10.61 7.61 -15.63
CA ALA A 136 -10.83 6.70 -16.74
C ALA A 136 -11.59 5.44 -16.28
N PRO A 137 -12.38 4.78 -17.15
CA PRO A 137 -13.09 3.54 -16.78
C PRO A 137 -12.19 2.45 -16.20
N HIS A 138 -10.94 2.35 -16.65
CA HIS A 138 -9.98 1.36 -16.16
C HIS A 138 -9.47 1.68 -14.74
N ASN A 139 -9.42 2.95 -14.32
CA ASN A 139 -9.11 3.30 -12.94
C ASN A 139 -10.12 2.68 -11.96
N LYS A 140 -11.40 2.59 -12.34
CA LYS A 140 -12.41 1.89 -11.56
C LYS A 140 -12.10 0.40 -11.43
N VAL A 141 -11.66 -0.26 -12.51
CA VAL A 141 -11.27 -1.67 -12.48
C VAL A 141 -10.12 -1.88 -11.48
N VAL A 142 -9.06 -1.07 -11.60
CA VAL A 142 -7.90 -1.13 -10.70
C VAL A 142 -8.29 -0.86 -9.23
N ALA A 143 -9.07 0.19 -8.98
CA ALA A 143 -9.52 0.54 -7.65
C ALA A 143 -10.37 -0.57 -7.01
N MET A 144 -11.25 -1.21 -7.78
CA MET A 144 -12.03 -2.34 -7.27
C MET A 144 -11.17 -3.57 -7.00
N GLN A 145 -10.09 -3.80 -7.75
CA GLN A 145 -9.13 -4.85 -7.42
C GLN A 145 -8.38 -4.57 -6.11
N ILE A 146 -7.99 -3.33 -5.83
CA ILE A 146 -7.44 -2.97 -4.51
C ILE A 146 -8.46 -3.28 -3.41
N ALA A 147 -9.74 -2.93 -3.60
CA ALA A 147 -10.79 -3.20 -2.64
C ALA A 147 -10.95 -4.71 -2.34
N THR A 148 -10.87 -5.58 -3.36
CA THR A 148 -10.99 -7.04 -3.17
C THR A 148 -9.88 -7.63 -2.30
N ILE A 149 -8.76 -6.94 -2.10
CA ILE A 149 -7.66 -7.42 -1.27
C ILE A 149 -8.00 -7.27 0.22
N ILE A 150 -8.61 -6.17 0.62
CA ILE A 150 -8.75 -5.72 2.00
C ILE A 150 -10.19 -5.68 2.53
N VAL A 151 -11.19 -5.83 1.65
CA VAL A 151 -12.61 -5.84 2.02
C VAL A 151 -13.16 -7.26 1.91
N ALA A 152 -13.95 -7.69 2.89
CA ALA A 152 -14.63 -8.99 2.86
C ALA A 152 -15.75 -9.01 1.81
N ASN A 153 -16.01 -10.19 1.23
CA ASN A 153 -17.24 -10.42 0.49
C ASN A 153 -18.43 -10.59 1.45
N LYS A 154 -19.67 -10.49 0.95
CA LYS A 154 -20.89 -10.53 1.79
C LYS A 154 -21.00 -11.76 2.67
N ASP A 155 -20.57 -12.92 2.16
CA ASP A 155 -20.66 -14.21 2.85
C ASP A 155 -19.31 -14.69 3.40
N GLU A 156 -18.32 -13.81 3.43
CA GLU A 156 -16.96 -14.13 3.86
C GLU A 156 -16.75 -13.76 5.33
N ALA A 157 -16.07 -14.63 6.08
CA ALA A 157 -15.60 -14.29 7.40
C ALA A 157 -14.59 -13.15 7.33
N GLN A 158 -14.73 -12.16 8.21
CA GLN A 158 -13.79 -11.04 8.26
C GLN A 158 -12.41 -11.43 8.81
N HIS A 159 -12.32 -12.51 9.61
CA HIS A 159 -11.03 -12.98 10.10
C HIS A 159 -10.14 -13.49 8.95
N SER A 160 -8.90 -13.05 8.93
CA SER A 160 -7.93 -13.34 7.88
C SER A 160 -6.52 -13.45 8.47
N ASP A 161 -5.54 -13.66 7.62
CA ASP A 161 -4.13 -13.65 7.97
C ASP A 161 -3.28 -12.97 6.87
N GLU A 162 -2.00 -12.78 7.14
CA GLU A 162 -1.10 -12.14 6.19
C GLU A 162 -0.97 -12.91 4.89
N GLN A 163 -0.93 -14.25 4.93
CA GLN A 163 -0.78 -15.06 3.73
C GLN A 163 -2.01 -14.92 2.81
N ALA A 164 -3.19 -14.88 3.39
CA ALA A 164 -4.42 -14.66 2.64
C ALA A 164 -4.41 -13.29 1.94
N LEU A 165 -3.89 -12.24 2.58
CA LEU A 165 -3.73 -10.92 1.94
C LEU A 165 -2.71 -10.95 0.78
N PHE A 166 -1.58 -11.63 0.94
CA PHE A 166 -0.61 -11.82 -0.15
C PHE A 166 -1.23 -12.57 -1.35
N ASP A 167 -1.99 -13.62 -1.08
CA ASP A 167 -2.66 -14.39 -2.14
C ASP A 167 -3.71 -13.56 -2.88
N ARG A 168 -4.42 -12.67 -2.17
CA ARG A 168 -5.36 -11.71 -2.76
C ARG A 168 -4.64 -10.66 -3.60
N GLU A 169 -3.54 -10.08 -3.11
CA GLU A 169 -2.71 -9.14 -3.88
C GLU A 169 -2.21 -9.79 -5.18
N ARG A 170 -1.63 -10.98 -5.07
CA ARG A 170 -1.13 -11.73 -6.22
C ARG A 170 -2.23 -11.99 -7.25
N ARG A 171 -3.42 -12.39 -6.81
CA ARG A 171 -4.56 -12.63 -7.70
C ARG A 171 -4.98 -11.35 -8.41
N ALA A 172 -5.19 -10.27 -7.67
CA ALA A 172 -5.57 -8.98 -8.20
C ALA A 172 -4.55 -8.45 -9.23
N PHE A 173 -3.26 -8.58 -8.93
CA PHE A 173 -2.19 -8.21 -9.86
C PHE A 173 -2.25 -9.03 -11.15
N LEU A 174 -2.37 -10.37 -11.05
CA LEU A 174 -2.40 -11.25 -12.22
C LEU A 174 -3.64 -11.00 -13.08
N ASP A 175 -4.78 -10.71 -12.47
CA ASP A 175 -6.03 -10.41 -13.20
C ASP A 175 -5.91 -9.09 -13.96
N LEU A 176 -5.31 -8.05 -13.37
CA LEU A 176 -5.05 -6.77 -14.03
C LEU A 176 -4.00 -6.90 -15.13
N ALA A 177 -2.92 -7.63 -14.88
CA ALA A 177 -1.82 -7.82 -15.85
C ALA A 177 -2.27 -8.50 -17.14
N LYS A 178 -3.37 -9.26 -17.12
CA LYS A 178 -3.96 -9.91 -18.29
C LYS A 178 -4.85 -8.99 -19.13
N THR A 179 -5.15 -7.77 -18.64
CA THR A 179 -6.03 -6.86 -19.35
C THR A 179 -5.29 -6.10 -20.46
N ASP A 180 -5.92 -5.97 -21.63
CA ASP A 180 -5.36 -5.20 -22.75
C ASP A 180 -5.11 -3.74 -22.40
N THR A 181 -5.94 -3.17 -21.53
CA THR A 181 -5.81 -1.75 -21.13
C THR A 181 -4.56 -1.56 -20.27
N THR A 182 -4.29 -2.42 -19.31
CA THR A 182 -3.04 -2.40 -18.53
C THR A 182 -1.82 -2.56 -19.44
N ALA A 183 -1.84 -3.51 -20.37
CA ALA A 183 -0.76 -3.69 -21.33
C ALA A 183 -0.50 -2.42 -22.16
N LYS A 184 -1.56 -1.73 -22.61
CA LYS A 184 -1.45 -0.45 -23.31
C LYS A 184 -0.88 0.66 -22.44
N TRP A 185 -1.27 0.77 -21.18
CA TRP A 185 -0.75 1.77 -20.26
C TRP A 185 0.75 1.56 -19.95
N ILE A 186 1.15 0.32 -19.72
CA ILE A 186 2.57 -0.04 -19.55
C ILE A 186 3.37 0.30 -20.80
N ALA A 187 2.86 -0.07 -22.00
CA ALA A 187 3.54 0.21 -23.26
C ALA A 187 3.66 1.73 -23.55
N ALA A 188 2.70 2.52 -23.09
CA ALA A 188 2.76 3.98 -23.21
C ALA A 188 3.84 4.57 -22.27
N LEU A 189 3.94 4.08 -21.03
CA LEU A 189 4.97 4.50 -20.07
C LEU A 189 6.39 4.19 -20.58
N LEU A 190 6.60 3.03 -21.21
CA LEU A 190 7.92 2.62 -21.73
C LEU A 190 8.37 3.42 -22.96
N LYS A 191 7.49 4.21 -23.58
CA LYS A 191 7.80 5.05 -24.73
C LYS A 191 8.03 6.52 -24.36
N ALA A 192 7.70 6.91 -23.13
CA ALA A 192 7.88 8.25 -22.59
C ALA A 192 9.29 8.43 -22.01
#